data_4b5dbf5d214edcf9e69bf92d863fdd59
#
_entry.id   4b5dbf5d214edcf9e69bf92d863fdd59
#
_cell.length_a   1.000
_cell.length_b   1.000
_cell.length_c   1.000
_cell.angle_alpha   90.00
_cell.angle_beta   90.00
_cell.angle_gamma   90.00
#
_symmetry.space_group_name_H-M   'P 1'
#
loop_
_entity.id
_entity.type
_entity.pdbx_description
1 polymer ?
#
loop_
_entity_poly.entity_id
_entity_poly.type
_entity_poly.pdbx_seq_one_letter_code
_entity_poly.pdbx_strand_id
1 'polypeptide(L)'
;PDRIFIAQRGETRLPIPIPSEFSGFAGSLGINTLRATDLRTWQNCLYTIDRDGKVIDVWDQWDYLCAGSEGPGPHRIRISPYDPEHRVWVVNETFHQIYVFSNDGSELLLTLGEKDVSGNDDTHFGRPQDVAFLPDGRILVADGLDNHRVIILDSEGNYLSEFGGPGDGPGQFNGIHAIGIGPDGLIFALDRSGGRINVFRTTADPAKVEFVDAFPGFRLPLDIIVNDDAIWITDLGPLRFVKLDFNGNHLYTWNVPRDLPNGYLEVHTFTVDSDGNLYGGDNQYGRSQKFVPKAGADPDLIIGTPWVAR
;
A
#
# COMPACT_ATOMS: atom_id res chain seq x y z
N PRO A 1 -18.34 13.63 -3.55
CA PRO A 1 -18.11 12.50 -4.44
C PRO A 1 -16.74 11.90 -4.13
N ASP A 2 -16.62 10.55 -4.18
CA ASP A 2 -15.35 9.89 -3.91
C ASP A 2 -14.33 10.29 -4.97
N ARG A 3 -13.13 10.60 -4.50
CA ARG A 3 -11.94 10.75 -5.33
C ARG A 3 -11.03 9.58 -5.05
N ILE A 4 -10.56 8.94 -6.08
CA ILE A 4 -9.60 7.85 -5.97
C ILE A 4 -8.22 8.41 -6.31
N PHE A 5 -7.31 8.35 -5.35
CA PHE A 5 -5.95 8.81 -5.50
C PHE A 5 -5.09 7.72 -6.14
N ILE A 6 -4.32 8.09 -7.13
CA ILE A 6 -3.43 7.19 -7.86
C ILE A 6 -1.99 7.72 -7.75
N ALA A 7 -1.09 6.84 -7.34
CA ALA A 7 0.34 7.04 -7.50
C ALA A 7 0.85 6.13 -8.61
N GLN A 8 1.41 6.71 -9.65
CA GLN A 8 2.04 5.95 -10.72
C GLN A 8 3.56 6.05 -10.69
N ARG A 9 4.21 5.08 -11.27
CA ARG A 9 5.66 4.92 -11.24
C ARG A 9 6.32 5.43 -12.51
N GLY A 10 5.85 6.58 -12.98
CA GLY A 10 6.30 7.23 -14.21
C GLY A 10 5.61 6.69 -15.47
N GLU A 11 5.69 7.45 -16.55
CA GLU A 11 5.15 7.11 -17.85
C GLU A 11 6.24 6.53 -18.75
N THR A 12 5.86 5.53 -19.53
CA THR A 12 6.74 4.94 -20.53
C THR A 12 6.06 4.96 -21.89
N ARG A 13 6.75 5.54 -22.86
CA ARG A 13 6.34 5.39 -24.27
C ARG A 13 6.89 4.09 -24.81
N LEU A 14 6.01 3.18 -25.14
CA LEU A 14 6.39 1.97 -25.83
C LEU A 14 6.86 2.30 -27.24
N PRO A 15 7.98 1.73 -27.72
CA PRO A 15 8.37 1.85 -29.11
C PRO A 15 7.32 1.21 -30.01
N ILE A 16 7.08 1.80 -31.20
CA ILE A 16 6.17 1.23 -32.20
C ILE A 16 6.99 0.96 -33.45
N PRO A 17 7.10 -0.27 -33.91
CA PRO A 17 6.48 -1.50 -33.37
C PRO A 17 7.08 -1.93 -32.05
N ILE A 18 6.28 -2.62 -31.23
CA ILE A 18 6.77 -3.19 -29.96
C ILE A 18 7.85 -4.21 -30.31
N PRO A 19 9.06 -4.13 -29.71
CA PRO A 19 10.13 -5.07 -29.95
C PRO A 19 9.69 -6.52 -29.70
N SER A 20 10.21 -7.46 -30.48
CA SER A 20 9.80 -8.88 -30.42
C SER A 20 10.06 -9.52 -29.06
N GLU A 21 11.07 -9.07 -28.36
CA GLU A 21 11.38 -9.50 -27.00
C GLU A 21 10.29 -9.15 -25.97
N PHE A 22 9.43 -8.20 -26.30
CA PHE A 22 8.25 -7.84 -25.50
C PHE A 22 6.96 -8.51 -25.98
N SER A 23 7.03 -9.26 -27.10
CA SER A 23 5.87 -9.87 -27.77
C SER A 23 5.36 -11.09 -27.05
N GLY A 24 4.84 -11.08 -26.00
CA GLY A 24 4.28 -12.24 -25.26
C GLY A 24 3.76 -11.82 -23.88
N PHE A 25 4.16 -10.66 -23.44
CA PHE A 25 3.76 -10.13 -22.16
C PHE A 25 3.62 -8.62 -22.22
N ALA A 26 2.48 -8.12 -22.69
CA ALA A 26 2.19 -6.70 -22.51
C ALA A 26 2.38 -6.25 -21.04
N GLY A 27 2.16 -7.17 -20.09
CA GLY A 27 2.40 -6.95 -18.69
C GLY A 27 3.85 -7.09 -18.24
N SER A 28 4.72 -7.72 -19.01
CA SER A 28 6.16 -7.75 -18.70
C SER A 28 6.87 -6.43 -19.01
N LEU A 29 6.17 -5.49 -19.63
CA LEU A 29 6.54 -4.08 -19.73
C LEU A 29 6.31 -3.35 -18.40
N GLY A 30 5.90 -4.07 -17.38
CA GLY A 30 5.83 -3.59 -16.01
C GLY A 30 7.19 -3.18 -15.47
N ILE A 31 7.15 -2.69 -14.27
CA ILE A 31 8.24 -1.98 -13.60
C ILE A 31 9.61 -2.69 -13.66
N ASN A 32 9.61 -4.02 -13.63
CA ASN A 32 10.87 -4.79 -13.62
C ASN A 32 11.55 -4.80 -14.99
N THR A 33 10.79 -4.74 -16.07
CA THR A 33 11.32 -4.66 -17.43
C THR A 33 11.71 -3.23 -17.78
N LEU A 34 10.96 -2.26 -17.29
CA LEU A 34 11.18 -0.84 -17.58
C LEU A 34 12.30 -0.21 -16.75
N ARG A 35 12.70 -0.83 -15.65
CA ARG A 35 13.89 -0.42 -14.88
C ARG A 35 15.18 -0.43 -15.70
N ALA A 36 15.24 -1.25 -16.71
CA ALA A 36 16.43 -1.40 -17.57
C ALA A 36 16.45 -0.42 -18.74
N THR A 37 15.49 0.49 -18.86
CA THR A 37 15.37 1.37 -20.01
C THR A 37 15.21 2.82 -19.57
N ASP A 38 16.00 3.71 -20.16
CA ASP A 38 15.89 5.18 -20.02
C ASP A 38 14.59 5.75 -20.63
N LEU A 39 13.60 4.90 -20.83
CA LEU A 39 12.34 5.26 -21.50
C LEU A 39 11.28 5.79 -20.54
N ARG A 40 11.52 5.71 -19.24
CA ARG A 40 10.56 6.18 -18.24
C ARG A 40 10.70 7.68 -18.01
N THR A 41 9.60 8.38 -18.14
CA THR A 41 9.49 9.80 -17.80
C THR A 41 8.72 9.92 -16.49
N TRP A 42 9.31 10.61 -15.51
CA TRP A 42 8.65 10.92 -14.25
C TRP A 42 7.75 12.13 -14.45
N GLN A 43 6.51 11.88 -14.84
CA GLN A 43 5.47 12.88 -15.02
C GLN A 43 4.12 12.33 -14.63
N ASN A 44 3.21 13.19 -14.18
CA ASN A 44 1.88 12.84 -13.72
C ASN A 44 1.90 11.74 -12.65
N CYS A 45 2.88 11.80 -11.73
CA CYS A 45 3.13 10.74 -10.76
C CYS A 45 2.00 10.60 -9.73
N LEU A 46 1.31 11.70 -9.44
CA LEU A 46 0.17 11.74 -8.52
C LEU A 46 -1.02 12.37 -9.25
N TYR A 47 -2.17 11.70 -9.21
CA TYR A 47 -3.40 12.21 -9.78
C TYR A 47 -4.63 11.61 -9.12
N THR A 48 -5.79 12.21 -9.37
CA THR A 48 -7.06 11.70 -8.89
C THR A 48 -8.01 11.38 -10.04
N ILE A 49 -8.80 10.34 -9.85
CA ILE A 49 -9.88 9.96 -10.76
C ILE A 49 -11.22 9.99 -10.01
N ASP A 50 -12.30 10.15 -10.78
CA ASP A 50 -13.66 9.92 -10.28
C ASP A 50 -14.03 8.43 -10.32
N ARG A 51 -15.25 8.11 -9.90
CA ARG A 51 -15.76 6.73 -9.89
C ARG A 51 -15.91 6.12 -11.29
N ASP A 52 -15.96 6.94 -12.34
CA ASP A 52 -16.05 6.51 -13.73
C ASP A 52 -14.66 6.32 -14.38
N GLY A 53 -13.59 6.58 -13.62
CA GLY A 53 -12.20 6.45 -14.07
C GLY A 53 -11.70 7.68 -14.85
N LYS A 54 -12.45 8.77 -14.86
CA LYS A 54 -12.02 10.01 -15.49
C LYS A 54 -11.04 10.74 -14.59
N VAL A 55 -9.90 11.17 -15.14
CA VAL A 55 -8.94 12.01 -14.43
C VAL A 55 -9.60 13.35 -14.10
N ILE A 56 -9.60 13.70 -12.80
CA ILE A 56 -10.18 14.92 -12.27
C ILE A 56 -9.08 15.98 -12.08
N ASP A 57 -7.94 15.55 -11.55
CA ASP A 57 -6.86 16.43 -11.17
C ASP A 57 -5.51 15.70 -11.31
N VAL A 58 -4.48 16.43 -11.70
CA VAL A 58 -3.10 15.93 -11.85
C VAL A 58 -2.18 16.85 -11.09
N TRP A 59 -1.37 16.29 -10.22
CA TRP A 59 -0.45 17.01 -9.34
C TRP A 59 0.96 17.09 -9.93
N ASP A 60 1.06 17.51 -11.18
CA ASP A 60 2.31 17.54 -11.94
C ASP A 60 3.37 18.48 -11.35
N GLN A 61 2.97 19.48 -10.56
CA GLN A 61 3.87 20.32 -9.80
C GLN A 61 4.76 19.55 -8.81
N TRP A 62 4.36 18.31 -8.44
CA TRP A 62 5.10 17.47 -7.50
C TRP A 62 5.91 16.35 -8.17
N ASP A 63 5.94 16.28 -9.49
CA ASP A 63 6.67 15.24 -10.22
C ASP A 63 8.16 15.19 -9.87
N TYR A 64 8.74 16.33 -9.47
CA TYR A 64 10.14 16.39 -9.04
C TYR A 64 10.44 15.56 -7.78
N LEU A 65 9.41 15.25 -6.96
CA LEU A 65 9.54 14.36 -5.80
C LEU A 65 9.68 12.88 -6.19
N CYS A 66 9.44 12.54 -7.45
CA CYS A 66 9.62 11.19 -8.00
C CYS A 66 10.77 11.16 -9.02
N ALA A 67 11.13 12.30 -9.57
CA ALA A 67 12.08 12.39 -10.67
C ALA A 67 13.50 11.95 -10.26
N GLY A 68 14.15 11.19 -11.15
CA GLY A 68 15.50 10.66 -10.92
C GLY A 68 15.52 9.35 -10.13
N SER A 69 14.36 8.78 -9.77
CA SER A 69 14.30 7.49 -9.11
C SER A 69 14.77 6.38 -10.06
N GLU A 70 15.78 5.63 -9.64
CA GLU A 70 16.22 4.39 -10.32
C GLU A 70 15.39 3.17 -9.88
N GLY A 71 14.57 3.33 -8.84
CA GLY A 71 13.72 2.30 -8.27
C GLY A 71 12.23 2.48 -8.59
N PRO A 72 11.35 1.88 -7.80
CA PRO A 72 9.90 1.96 -7.99
C PRO A 72 9.33 3.38 -7.84
N GLY A 73 9.91 4.24 -7.01
CA GLY A 73 9.37 5.57 -6.71
C GLY A 73 8.21 5.50 -5.71
N PRO A 74 7.08 6.19 -5.97
CA PRO A 74 5.95 6.18 -5.07
C PRO A 74 5.37 4.77 -4.93
N HIS A 75 5.10 4.39 -3.68
CA HIS A 75 4.70 3.02 -3.34
C HIS A 75 3.28 2.94 -2.78
N ARG A 76 2.90 3.87 -1.91
CA ARG A 76 1.60 3.81 -1.23
C ARG A 76 1.01 5.21 -1.06
N ILE A 77 -0.32 5.29 -1.17
CA ILE A 77 -1.08 6.46 -0.73
C ILE A 77 -2.01 6.04 0.40
N ARG A 78 -2.07 6.85 1.46
CA ARG A 78 -3.01 6.67 2.56
C ARG A 78 -3.61 8.01 2.97
N ILE A 79 -4.84 7.96 3.46
CA ILE A 79 -5.53 9.09 4.08
C ILE A 79 -6.01 8.62 5.44
N SER A 80 -5.69 9.36 6.49
CA SER A 80 -6.17 9.03 7.83
C SER A 80 -7.67 9.26 7.93
N PRO A 81 -8.45 8.27 8.38
CA PRO A 81 -9.86 8.48 8.66
C PRO A 81 -10.11 9.36 9.90
N TYR A 82 -9.06 9.61 10.68
CA TYR A 82 -9.10 10.42 11.91
C TYR A 82 -8.61 11.85 11.70
N ASP A 83 -8.07 12.17 10.54
CA ASP A 83 -7.59 13.51 10.19
C ASP A 83 -8.73 14.32 9.57
N PRO A 84 -9.22 15.39 10.23
CA PRO A 84 -10.30 16.20 9.71
C PRO A 84 -9.96 16.96 8.42
N GLU A 85 -8.66 17.14 8.15
CA GLU A 85 -8.17 17.77 6.92
C GLU A 85 -7.99 16.76 5.79
N HIS A 86 -8.11 15.45 6.09
CA HIS A 86 -7.93 14.37 5.13
C HIS A 86 -6.64 14.49 4.31
N ARG A 87 -5.53 14.84 4.98
CA ARG A 87 -4.22 14.98 4.36
C ARG A 87 -3.80 13.69 3.65
N VAL A 88 -3.13 13.84 2.53
CA VAL A 88 -2.73 12.73 1.66
C VAL A 88 -1.28 12.36 1.95
N TRP A 89 -1.09 11.15 2.44
CA TRP A 89 0.22 10.58 2.75
C TRP A 89 0.71 9.74 1.58
N VAL A 90 1.90 10.05 1.08
CA VAL A 90 2.53 9.35 -0.05
C VAL A 90 3.87 8.80 0.37
N VAL A 91 3.99 7.49 0.37
CA VAL A 91 5.26 6.79 0.67
C VAL A 91 6.06 6.67 -0.61
N ASN A 92 7.30 7.18 -0.62
CA ASN A 92 8.26 6.97 -1.69
C ASN A 92 9.35 6.00 -1.24
N GLU A 93 9.21 4.76 -1.66
CA GLU A 93 10.11 3.67 -1.30
C GLU A 93 11.57 3.94 -1.69
N THR A 94 11.78 4.46 -2.91
CA THR A 94 13.13 4.60 -3.47
C THR A 94 13.92 5.73 -2.84
N PHE A 95 13.24 6.83 -2.51
CA PHE A 95 13.90 7.99 -1.91
C PHE A 95 13.94 7.95 -0.39
N HIS A 96 13.44 6.86 0.23
CA HIS A 96 13.38 6.69 1.68
C HIS A 96 12.59 7.82 2.37
N GLN A 97 11.53 8.31 1.71
CA GLN A 97 10.76 9.47 2.18
C GLN A 97 9.26 9.22 2.23
N ILE A 98 8.60 9.98 3.09
CA ILE A 98 7.14 10.05 3.15
C ILE A 98 6.75 11.52 3.02
N TYR A 99 5.83 11.82 2.11
CA TYR A 99 5.30 13.15 1.85
C TYR A 99 3.88 13.27 2.34
N VAL A 100 3.53 14.41 2.91
CA VAL A 100 2.17 14.71 3.37
C VAL A 100 1.68 15.97 2.66
N PHE A 101 0.62 15.82 1.90
CA PHE A 101 0.03 16.91 1.12
C PHE A 101 -1.31 17.35 1.72
N SER A 102 -1.70 18.59 1.44
CA SER A 102 -3.09 19.03 1.56
C SER A 102 -4.00 18.13 0.73
N ASN A 103 -5.27 18.00 1.11
CA ASN A 103 -6.20 17.07 0.42
C ASN A 103 -6.42 17.43 -1.06
N ASP A 104 -6.28 18.68 -1.43
CA ASP A 104 -6.39 19.18 -2.80
C ASP A 104 -5.05 19.16 -3.57
N GLY A 105 -3.96 18.74 -2.91
CA GLY A 105 -2.63 18.66 -3.51
C GLY A 105 -1.93 20.00 -3.75
N SER A 106 -2.49 21.10 -3.26
CA SER A 106 -1.92 22.44 -3.48
C SER A 106 -0.65 22.70 -2.66
N GLU A 107 -0.50 22.02 -1.52
CA GLU A 107 0.60 22.23 -0.58
C GLU A 107 1.27 20.92 -0.17
N LEU A 108 2.60 20.92 -0.09
CA LEU A 108 3.40 19.90 0.60
C LEU A 108 3.59 20.36 2.05
N LEU A 109 2.90 19.71 2.98
CA LEU A 109 2.82 20.11 4.39
C LEU A 109 3.96 19.54 5.23
N LEU A 110 4.41 18.31 4.93
CA LEU A 110 5.44 17.62 5.68
C LEU A 110 6.23 16.68 4.78
N THR A 111 7.51 16.56 5.04
CA THR A 111 8.40 15.54 4.47
C THR A 111 9.12 14.83 5.62
N LEU A 112 9.03 13.52 5.67
CA LEU A 112 9.75 12.67 6.61
C LEU A 112 10.85 11.91 5.86
N GLY A 113 11.99 11.69 6.51
CA GLY A 113 13.16 11.09 5.88
C GLY A 113 13.96 12.07 5.02
N GLU A 114 15.10 11.62 4.53
CA GLU A 114 16.00 12.41 3.67
C GLU A 114 16.17 11.71 2.32
N LYS A 115 16.10 12.49 1.23
CA LYS A 115 16.16 11.95 -0.13
C LYS A 115 17.48 11.23 -0.37
N ASP A 116 17.38 9.97 -0.87
CA ASP A 116 18.52 9.10 -1.19
C ASP A 116 19.39 8.72 0.03
N VAL A 117 18.91 8.98 1.25
CA VAL A 117 19.61 8.62 2.49
C VAL A 117 18.84 7.52 3.19
N SER A 118 19.32 6.28 3.05
CA SER A 118 18.82 5.15 3.82
C SER A 118 19.43 5.15 5.22
N GLY A 119 18.62 4.87 6.24
CA GLY A 119 19.12 4.78 7.62
C GLY A 119 18.17 3.98 8.51
N ASN A 120 18.69 3.59 9.68
CA ASN A 120 17.96 2.82 10.69
C ASN A 120 18.05 3.56 12.04
N ASP A 121 17.66 4.82 12.04
CA ASP A 121 17.59 5.70 13.21
C ASP A 121 16.21 6.35 13.33
N ASP A 122 16.08 7.35 14.21
CA ASP A 122 14.81 8.00 14.53
C ASP A 122 14.28 8.92 13.41
N THR A 123 15.06 9.22 12.40
CA THR A 123 14.76 10.22 11.36
C THR A 123 14.84 9.68 9.93
N HIS A 124 15.50 8.55 9.73
CA HIS A 124 15.69 7.94 8.42
C HIS A 124 14.93 6.61 8.28
N PHE A 125 14.61 6.27 7.06
CA PHE A 125 13.92 5.02 6.69
C PHE A 125 14.81 4.15 5.79
N GLY A 126 14.53 2.84 5.81
CA GLY A 126 15.12 1.84 4.91
C GLY A 126 14.08 1.29 3.95
N ARG A 127 13.71 2.02 2.91
CA ARG A 127 12.69 1.66 1.92
C ARG A 127 11.31 1.46 2.58
N PRO A 128 10.70 2.55 3.09
CA PRO A 128 9.37 2.50 3.69
C PRO A 128 8.33 2.01 2.68
N GLN A 129 7.33 1.24 3.14
CA GLN A 129 6.37 0.58 2.28
C GLN A 129 4.94 1.08 2.49
N ASP A 130 4.56 1.39 3.71
CA ASP A 130 3.19 1.78 4.04
C ASP A 130 3.14 2.67 5.29
N VAL A 131 2.02 3.37 5.46
CA VAL A 131 1.66 4.08 6.69
C VAL A 131 0.25 3.69 7.11
N ALA A 132 0.01 3.63 8.43
CA ALA A 132 -1.30 3.38 8.99
C ALA A 132 -1.54 4.31 10.18
N PHE A 133 -2.80 4.54 10.52
CA PHE A 133 -3.20 5.54 11.50
C PHE A 133 -3.98 4.90 12.63
N LEU A 134 -3.56 5.16 13.85
CA LEU A 134 -4.28 4.74 15.05
C LEU A 134 -5.34 5.78 15.44
N PRO A 135 -6.42 5.36 16.11
CA PRO A 135 -7.49 6.27 16.54
C PRO A 135 -7.04 7.40 17.48
N ASP A 136 -5.94 7.20 18.18
CA ASP A 136 -5.35 8.17 19.12
C ASP A 136 -4.41 9.18 18.45
N GLY A 137 -4.30 9.15 17.12
CA GLY A 137 -3.49 10.05 16.31
C GLY A 137 -2.08 9.58 16.02
N ARG A 138 -1.62 8.47 16.62
CA ARG A 138 -0.31 7.91 16.29
C ARG A 138 -0.29 7.36 14.87
N ILE A 139 0.89 7.40 14.27
CA ILE A 139 1.15 6.96 12.90
C ILE A 139 2.12 5.78 12.95
N LEU A 140 1.80 4.72 12.25
CA LEU A 140 2.67 3.56 12.08
C LEU A 140 3.29 3.60 10.69
N VAL A 141 4.61 3.44 10.61
CA VAL A 141 5.33 3.35 9.34
C VAL A 141 5.89 1.94 9.18
N ALA A 142 5.50 1.25 8.12
CA ALA A 142 6.15 0.01 7.69
C ALA A 142 7.52 0.35 7.08
N ASP A 143 8.55 0.42 7.88
CA ASP A 143 9.93 0.70 7.45
C ASP A 143 10.60 -0.61 7.03
N GLY A 144 10.29 -1.04 5.82
CA GLY A 144 10.02 -2.40 5.45
C GLY A 144 11.13 -3.23 4.88
N LEU A 145 11.71 -2.89 3.72
CA LEU A 145 12.50 -3.88 2.97
C LEU A 145 13.97 -3.94 3.40
N ASP A 146 14.47 -2.89 4.02
CA ASP A 146 15.86 -2.86 4.50
C ASP A 146 15.94 -2.92 6.04
N ASN A 147 15.03 -2.23 6.76
CA ASN A 147 15.08 -2.14 8.22
C ASN A 147 14.21 -3.18 8.94
N HIS A 148 13.19 -3.73 8.29
CA HIS A 148 12.33 -4.80 8.85
C HIS A 148 11.65 -4.41 10.17
N ARG A 149 11.24 -3.15 10.32
CA ARG A 149 10.64 -2.61 11.55
C ARG A 149 9.36 -1.84 11.27
N VAL A 150 8.56 -1.63 12.28
CA VAL A 150 7.48 -0.64 12.28
C VAL A 150 7.86 0.47 13.23
N ILE A 151 7.88 1.70 12.73
CA ILE A 151 8.09 2.89 13.53
C ILE A 151 6.73 3.42 14.00
N ILE A 152 6.68 3.88 15.24
CA ILE A 152 5.55 4.61 15.82
C ILE A 152 5.93 6.08 15.88
N LEU A 153 5.16 6.92 15.22
CA LEU A 153 5.28 8.38 15.26
C LEU A 153 4.10 8.99 16.02
N ASP A 154 4.27 10.19 16.54
CA ASP A 154 3.17 11.03 17.01
C ASP A 154 2.38 11.63 15.83
N SER A 155 1.35 12.43 16.11
CA SER A 155 0.49 13.08 15.11
C SER A 155 1.21 14.14 14.27
N GLU A 156 2.33 14.66 14.76
CA GLU A 156 3.21 15.63 14.10
C GLU A 156 4.30 14.98 13.25
N GLY A 157 4.46 13.63 13.36
CA GLY A 157 5.48 12.88 12.65
C GLY A 157 6.80 12.71 13.40
N ASN A 158 6.84 13.02 14.70
CA ASN A 158 8.02 12.79 15.51
C ASN A 158 8.12 11.34 15.98
N TYR A 159 9.32 10.79 16.03
CA TYR A 159 9.58 9.44 16.51
C TYR A 159 9.21 9.24 17.97
N LEU A 160 8.46 8.19 18.25
CA LEU A 160 8.14 7.75 19.63
C LEU A 160 8.86 6.45 20.00
N SER A 161 8.79 5.46 19.13
CA SER A 161 9.39 4.14 19.33
C SER A 161 9.31 3.30 18.07
N GLU A 162 9.76 2.04 18.16
CA GLU A 162 9.66 1.06 17.09
C GLU A 162 9.45 -0.35 17.65
N PHE A 163 9.01 -1.26 16.78
CA PHE A 163 8.92 -2.67 17.08
C PHE A 163 9.22 -3.52 15.84
N GLY A 164 9.47 -4.81 16.05
CA GLY A 164 9.82 -5.75 15.00
C GLY A 164 11.30 -6.07 14.96
N GLY A 165 11.93 -5.85 13.83
CA GLY A 165 13.32 -6.22 13.54
C GLY A 165 13.43 -7.45 12.65
N PRO A 166 14.63 -7.71 12.06
CA PRO A 166 14.83 -8.78 11.09
C PRO A 166 14.73 -10.18 11.72
N GLY A 167 14.08 -11.13 11.05
CA GLY A 167 14.04 -12.52 11.43
C GLY A 167 12.68 -13.22 11.27
N ASP A 168 12.66 -14.51 11.66
CA ASP A 168 11.50 -15.40 11.57
C ASP A 168 10.77 -15.60 12.91
N GLY A 169 11.31 -15.06 14.00
CA GLY A 169 10.73 -15.18 15.33
C GLY A 169 9.40 -14.43 15.49
N PRO A 170 8.71 -14.62 16.62
CA PRO A 170 7.50 -13.89 16.96
C PRO A 170 7.72 -12.38 16.89
N GLY A 171 6.90 -11.71 16.07
CA GLY A 171 6.97 -10.26 15.90
C GLY A 171 8.14 -9.73 15.08
N GLN A 172 9.00 -10.60 14.54
CA GLN A 172 10.07 -10.22 13.61
C GLN A 172 9.58 -10.26 12.16
N PHE A 173 10.30 -9.60 11.25
CA PHE A 173 9.94 -9.47 9.84
C PHE A 173 11.09 -9.85 8.90
N ASN A 174 10.74 -10.45 7.76
CA ASN A 174 11.63 -10.63 6.62
C ASN A 174 11.39 -9.60 5.50
N GLY A 175 10.42 -8.71 5.68
CA GLY A 175 10.07 -7.64 4.76
C GLY A 175 8.65 -7.18 4.97
N ILE A 176 8.44 -6.28 5.91
CA ILE A 176 7.11 -5.70 6.14
C ILE A 176 6.69 -4.85 4.96
N HIS A 177 5.42 -5.00 4.51
CA HIS A 177 4.95 -4.38 3.28
C HIS A 177 3.66 -3.56 3.44
N ALA A 178 2.77 -3.94 4.34
CA ALA A 178 1.53 -3.22 4.60
C ALA A 178 1.09 -3.38 6.05
N ILE A 179 0.28 -2.43 6.53
CA ILE A 179 -0.27 -2.41 7.88
C ILE A 179 -1.77 -2.15 7.80
N GLY A 180 -2.56 -3.01 8.46
CA GLY A 180 -3.98 -2.80 8.70
C GLY A 180 -4.26 -2.56 10.18
N ILE A 181 -5.18 -1.66 10.49
CA ILE A 181 -5.64 -1.39 11.85
C ILE A 181 -7.06 -1.94 12.01
N GLY A 182 -7.27 -2.68 13.07
CA GLY A 182 -8.55 -3.29 13.40
C GLY A 182 -9.08 -2.86 14.76
N PRO A 183 -10.21 -3.43 15.17
CA PRO A 183 -10.82 -3.13 16.47
C PRO A 183 -9.90 -3.54 17.63
N ASP A 184 -10.19 -3.01 18.83
CA ASP A 184 -9.50 -3.34 20.08
C ASP A 184 -7.98 -3.11 20.05
N GLY A 185 -7.51 -2.15 19.21
CA GLY A 185 -6.10 -1.82 19.08
C GLY A 185 -5.28 -2.88 18.34
N LEU A 186 -5.92 -3.77 17.58
CA LEU A 186 -5.23 -4.76 16.76
C LEU A 186 -4.51 -4.09 15.57
N ILE A 187 -3.28 -4.54 15.35
CA ILE A 187 -2.41 -4.12 14.27
C ILE A 187 -2.01 -5.37 13.49
N PHE A 188 -2.35 -5.42 12.21
CA PHE A 188 -2.02 -6.51 11.31
C PHE A 188 -0.90 -6.07 10.39
N ALA A 189 0.30 -6.59 10.61
CA ALA A 189 1.51 -6.21 9.86
C ALA A 189 1.90 -7.34 8.90
N LEU A 190 1.82 -7.05 7.59
CA LEU A 190 2.09 -8.03 6.56
C LEU A 190 3.59 -8.21 6.37
N ASP A 191 4.11 -9.36 6.79
CA ASP A 191 5.47 -9.81 6.50
C ASP A 191 5.50 -10.50 5.13
N ARG A 192 5.66 -9.68 4.08
CA ARG A 192 5.61 -10.11 2.67
C ARG A 192 6.58 -11.26 2.40
N SER A 193 7.84 -11.10 2.77
CA SER A 193 8.88 -12.09 2.49
C SER A 193 8.84 -13.27 3.47
N GLY A 194 8.27 -13.09 4.66
CA GLY A 194 8.01 -14.16 5.64
C GLY A 194 6.74 -14.95 5.35
N GLY A 195 5.87 -14.50 4.43
CA GLY A 195 4.64 -15.19 4.05
C GLY A 195 3.60 -15.29 5.17
N ARG A 196 3.52 -14.27 6.03
CA ARG A 196 2.65 -14.27 7.21
C ARG A 196 2.14 -12.86 7.51
N ILE A 197 1.15 -12.80 8.38
CA ILE A 197 0.69 -11.58 9.04
C ILE A 197 1.10 -11.67 10.49
N ASN A 198 1.93 -10.77 10.97
CA ASN A 198 2.17 -10.62 12.40
C ASN A 198 1.09 -9.74 13.02
N VAL A 199 0.53 -10.18 14.12
CA VAL A 199 -0.55 -9.48 14.83
C VAL A 199 0.00 -8.90 16.12
N PHE A 200 -0.23 -7.62 16.31
CA PHE A 200 0.13 -6.89 17.53
C PHE A 200 -1.11 -6.20 18.12
N ARG A 201 -0.98 -5.71 19.32
CA ARG A 201 -1.98 -4.92 20.01
C ARG A 201 -1.34 -3.70 20.65
N THR A 202 -2.01 -2.56 20.56
CA THR A 202 -1.63 -1.36 21.31
C THR A 202 -1.75 -1.60 22.80
N THR A 203 -0.91 -0.93 23.60
CA THR A 203 -0.95 -0.99 25.06
C THR A 203 -1.34 0.37 25.65
N ALA A 204 -1.48 0.45 26.97
CA ALA A 204 -1.69 1.73 27.66
C ALA A 204 -0.47 2.67 27.57
N ASP A 205 0.72 2.13 27.31
CA ASP A 205 1.93 2.90 27.01
C ASP A 205 1.95 3.18 25.49
N PRO A 206 1.84 4.45 25.05
CA PRO A 206 1.78 4.78 23.63
C PRO A 206 3.04 4.39 22.84
N ALA A 207 4.16 4.20 23.52
CA ALA A 207 5.41 3.76 22.92
C ALA A 207 5.54 2.23 22.80
N LYS A 208 4.52 1.45 23.17
CA LYS A 208 4.60 -0.01 23.20
C LYS A 208 3.43 -0.67 22.50
N VAL A 209 3.76 -1.78 21.87
CA VAL A 209 2.80 -2.76 21.37
C VAL A 209 3.18 -4.15 21.88
N GLU A 210 2.20 -5.04 21.98
CA GLU A 210 2.40 -6.45 22.33
C GLU A 210 2.21 -7.32 21.10
N PHE A 211 3.12 -8.27 20.88
CA PHE A 211 2.91 -9.33 19.90
C PHE A 211 1.81 -10.28 20.41
N VAL A 212 0.83 -10.53 19.54
CA VAL A 212 -0.34 -11.37 19.89
C VAL A 212 -0.24 -12.73 19.21
N ASP A 213 -0.04 -12.75 17.88
CA ASP A 213 -0.07 -13.97 17.09
C ASP A 213 0.59 -13.73 15.70
N ALA A 214 0.71 -14.82 14.93
CA ALA A 214 1.12 -14.77 13.53
C ALA A 214 0.26 -15.72 12.68
N PHE A 215 -0.30 -15.22 11.60
CA PHE A 215 -1.13 -15.98 10.66
C PHE A 215 -0.30 -16.35 9.42
N PRO A 216 0.19 -17.59 9.32
CA PRO A 216 0.98 -18.07 8.18
C PRO A 216 0.09 -18.49 7.00
N GLY A 217 0.71 -18.90 5.90
CA GLY A 217 0.00 -19.51 4.77
C GLY A 217 -0.17 -18.63 3.55
N PHE A 218 0.55 -17.52 3.53
CA PHE A 218 0.71 -16.66 2.37
C PHE A 218 2.03 -16.94 1.64
N ARG A 219 2.09 -16.55 0.39
CA ARG A 219 3.34 -16.58 -0.34
C ARG A 219 4.01 -15.21 -0.39
N LEU A 220 3.27 -14.19 -0.79
CA LEU A 220 3.71 -12.81 -0.85
C LEU A 220 2.51 -11.91 -0.57
N PRO A 221 2.10 -11.73 0.70
CA PRO A 221 1.00 -10.82 1.04
C PRO A 221 1.43 -9.37 0.78
N LEU A 222 0.63 -8.64 -0.01
CA LEU A 222 1.01 -7.32 -0.52
C LEU A 222 0.25 -6.18 0.12
N ASP A 223 -1.07 -6.29 0.22
CA ASP A 223 -1.91 -5.23 0.77
C ASP A 223 -3.04 -5.78 1.62
N ILE A 224 -3.58 -4.92 2.48
CA ILE A 224 -4.58 -5.30 3.48
C ILE A 224 -5.66 -4.22 3.61
N ILE A 225 -6.91 -4.66 3.67
CA ILE A 225 -8.03 -3.87 4.19
C ILE A 225 -8.62 -4.64 5.38
N VAL A 226 -8.79 -3.95 6.49
CA VAL A 226 -9.53 -4.42 7.66
C VAL A 226 -10.90 -3.77 7.64
N ASN A 227 -11.96 -4.55 7.71
CA ASN A 227 -13.33 -4.06 7.87
C ASN A 227 -13.89 -4.42 9.26
N ASP A 228 -15.19 -4.24 9.50
CA ASP A 228 -15.79 -4.44 10.83
C ASP A 228 -15.71 -5.90 11.33
N ASP A 229 -15.57 -6.89 10.46
CA ASP A 229 -15.67 -8.32 10.80
C ASP A 229 -14.52 -9.19 10.27
N ALA A 230 -13.68 -8.65 9.40
CA ALA A 230 -12.68 -9.45 8.70
C ALA A 230 -11.46 -8.65 8.22
N ILE A 231 -10.46 -9.41 7.80
CA ILE A 231 -9.27 -8.91 7.12
C ILE A 231 -9.26 -9.45 5.68
N TRP A 232 -9.03 -8.56 4.73
CA TRP A 232 -8.85 -8.90 3.33
C TRP A 232 -7.43 -8.61 2.89
N ILE A 233 -6.79 -9.59 2.28
CA ILE A 233 -5.38 -9.54 1.89
C ILE A 233 -5.25 -9.89 0.42
N THR A 234 -4.38 -9.17 -0.33
CA THR A 234 -3.88 -9.64 -1.61
C THR A 234 -2.62 -10.48 -1.41
N ASP A 235 -2.57 -11.66 -2.06
CA ASP A 235 -1.43 -12.56 -2.02
C ASP A 235 -0.98 -12.90 -3.45
N LEU A 236 0.26 -12.55 -3.79
CA LEU A 236 0.77 -12.64 -5.15
C LEU A 236 1.07 -14.09 -5.59
N GLY A 237 1.36 -14.99 -4.69
CA GLY A 237 1.78 -16.35 -5.06
C GLY A 237 0.82 -17.04 -6.02
N PRO A 238 -0.41 -17.32 -5.63
CA PRO A 238 -1.49 -17.75 -6.52
C PRO A 238 -2.35 -16.59 -7.06
N LEU A 239 -2.00 -15.35 -6.84
CA LEU A 239 -2.76 -14.13 -7.14
C LEU A 239 -4.22 -14.25 -6.70
N ARG A 240 -4.44 -13.94 -5.44
CA ARG A 240 -5.74 -14.09 -4.80
C ARG A 240 -6.03 -12.98 -3.80
N PHE A 241 -7.30 -12.74 -3.54
CA PHE A 241 -7.76 -12.10 -2.31
C PHE A 241 -8.11 -13.19 -1.29
N VAL A 242 -7.70 -13.01 -0.07
CA VAL A 242 -7.98 -13.92 1.04
C VAL A 242 -8.74 -13.16 2.12
N LYS A 243 -9.87 -13.69 2.57
CA LYS A 243 -10.62 -13.20 3.73
C LYS A 243 -10.31 -14.07 4.94
N LEU A 244 -9.90 -13.44 6.05
CA LEU A 244 -9.72 -14.09 7.35
C LEU A 244 -10.60 -13.38 8.39
N ASP A 245 -10.95 -14.10 9.46
CA ASP A 245 -11.43 -13.45 10.69
C ASP A 245 -10.23 -12.86 11.49
N PHE A 246 -10.53 -12.18 12.59
CA PHE A 246 -9.48 -11.57 13.45
C PHE A 246 -8.66 -12.59 14.26
N ASN A 247 -9.00 -13.87 14.21
CA ASN A 247 -8.24 -14.98 14.79
C ASN A 247 -7.38 -15.70 13.75
N GLY A 248 -7.38 -15.22 12.49
CA GLY A 248 -6.63 -15.83 11.41
C GLY A 248 -7.32 -17.03 10.74
N ASN A 249 -8.57 -17.34 11.09
CA ASN A 249 -9.31 -18.41 10.43
C ASN A 249 -9.68 -17.99 9.01
N HIS A 250 -9.43 -18.88 8.06
CA HIS A 250 -9.78 -18.68 6.66
C HIS A 250 -11.32 -18.70 6.47
N LEU A 251 -11.85 -17.62 5.87
CA LEU A 251 -13.27 -17.48 5.57
C LEU A 251 -13.57 -17.65 4.09
N TYR A 252 -12.76 -17.01 3.22
CA TYR A 252 -13.00 -16.99 1.78
C TYR A 252 -11.73 -16.75 0.98
N THR A 253 -11.69 -17.22 -0.26
CA THR A 253 -10.64 -16.90 -1.25
C THR A 253 -11.26 -16.60 -2.60
N TRP A 254 -10.89 -15.49 -3.16
CA TRP A 254 -11.16 -15.14 -4.55
C TRP A 254 -9.86 -15.19 -5.37
N ASN A 255 -9.77 -16.15 -6.29
CA ASN A 255 -8.65 -16.22 -7.23
C ASN A 255 -8.87 -15.22 -8.35
N VAL A 256 -7.91 -14.33 -8.53
CA VAL A 256 -7.99 -13.27 -9.54
C VAL A 256 -7.57 -13.83 -10.90
N PRO A 257 -8.36 -13.64 -11.96
CA PRO A 257 -7.96 -14.05 -13.31
C PRO A 257 -6.65 -13.38 -13.74
N ARG A 258 -5.80 -14.14 -14.41
CA ARG A 258 -4.55 -13.62 -14.99
C ARG A 258 -4.65 -13.37 -16.50
N ASP A 259 -5.75 -13.78 -17.11
CA ASP A 259 -5.93 -13.70 -18.56
C ASP A 259 -6.37 -12.30 -18.99
N LEU A 260 -5.67 -11.74 -19.96
CA LEU A 260 -6.04 -10.48 -20.61
C LEU A 260 -7.34 -10.63 -21.42
N PRO A 261 -8.14 -9.54 -21.55
CA PRO A 261 -7.86 -8.17 -21.10
C PRO A 261 -8.23 -7.86 -19.65
N ASN A 262 -8.93 -8.76 -18.94
CA ASN A 262 -9.55 -8.48 -17.65
C ASN A 262 -8.77 -9.05 -16.45
N GLY A 263 -7.63 -9.69 -16.71
CA GLY A 263 -6.79 -10.27 -15.67
C GLY A 263 -5.81 -9.27 -15.05
N TYR A 264 -5.20 -9.69 -13.96
CA TYR A 264 -4.09 -9.01 -13.31
C TYR A 264 -2.83 -9.85 -13.42
N LEU A 265 -1.68 -9.21 -13.43
CA LEU A 265 -0.41 -9.88 -13.14
C LEU A 265 -0.08 -9.79 -11.66
N GLU A 266 -0.37 -8.65 -11.05
CA GLU A 266 -0.17 -8.41 -9.63
C GLU A 266 -1.20 -7.39 -9.12
N VAL A 267 -2.02 -7.74 -8.14
CA VAL A 267 -2.80 -6.77 -7.39
C VAL A 267 -1.93 -6.28 -6.23
N HIS A 268 -1.15 -5.26 -6.51
CA HIS A 268 -0.16 -4.74 -5.56
C HIS A 268 -0.79 -3.90 -4.46
N THR A 269 -1.86 -3.18 -4.80
CA THR A 269 -2.64 -2.39 -3.85
C THR A 269 -4.11 -2.45 -4.23
N PHE A 270 -4.99 -2.24 -3.27
CA PHE A 270 -6.42 -2.16 -3.53
C PHE A 270 -7.12 -1.22 -2.55
N THR A 271 -8.25 -0.68 -2.98
CA THR A 271 -9.12 0.14 -2.15
C THR A 271 -10.57 -0.06 -2.55
N VAL A 272 -11.50 0.40 -1.73
CA VAL A 272 -12.94 0.38 -2.01
C VAL A 272 -13.52 1.78 -1.86
N ASP A 273 -14.50 2.10 -2.69
CA ASP A 273 -15.26 3.35 -2.57
C ASP A 273 -16.48 3.17 -1.64
N SER A 274 -17.21 4.25 -1.39
CA SER A 274 -18.38 4.25 -0.50
C SER A 274 -19.55 3.40 -1.02
N ASP A 275 -19.55 3.01 -2.30
CA ASP A 275 -20.54 2.10 -2.90
C ASP A 275 -20.09 0.63 -2.85
N GLY A 276 -18.90 0.35 -2.30
CA GLY A 276 -18.30 -0.98 -2.23
C GLY A 276 -17.65 -1.45 -3.54
N ASN A 277 -17.39 -0.54 -4.48
CA ASN A 277 -16.63 -0.90 -5.67
C ASN A 277 -15.16 -1.07 -5.30
N LEU A 278 -14.56 -2.14 -5.80
CA LEU A 278 -13.15 -2.46 -5.59
C LEU A 278 -12.30 -1.83 -6.72
N TYR A 279 -11.23 -1.16 -6.33
CA TYR A 279 -10.18 -0.68 -7.23
C TYR A 279 -8.89 -1.41 -6.92
N GLY A 280 -8.36 -2.15 -7.90
CA GLY A 280 -7.09 -2.86 -7.79
C GLY A 280 -6.02 -2.22 -8.65
N GLY A 281 -4.87 -1.92 -8.06
CA GLY A 281 -3.69 -1.41 -8.75
C GLY A 281 -2.75 -2.52 -9.17
N ASP A 282 -2.51 -2.64 -10.48
CA ASP A 282 -1.54 -3.58 -11.07
C ASP A 282 -0.30 -2.82 -11.52
N ASN A 283 0.76 -2.92 -10.73
CA ASN A 283 2.02 -2.25 -11.02
C ASN A 283 2.81 -2.91 -12.17
N GLN A 284 2.46 -4.15 -12.55
CA GLN A 284 3.13 -4.86 -13.64
C GLN A 284 2.50 -4.52 -14.99
N TYR A 285 1.16 -4.42 -15.04
CA TYR A 285 0.44 -3.95 -16.23
C TYR A 285 0.31 -2.43 -16.31
N GLY A 286 0.66 -1.70 -15.24
CA GLY A 286 0.59 -0.25 -15.19
C GLY A 286 -0.84 0.28 -15.31
N ARG A 287 -1.79 -0.32 -14.60
CA ARG A 287 -3.20 0.05 -14.65
C ARG A 287 -3.91 -0.16 -13.33
N SER A 288 -5.00 0.55 -13.15
CA SER A 288 -6.00 0.25 -12.12
C SER A 288 -7.27 -0.28 -12.78
N GLN A 289 -7.93 -1.24 -12.13
CA GLN A 289 -9.20 -1.79 -12.59
C GLN A 289 -10.25 -1.64 -11.50
N LYS A 290 -11.46 -1.25 -11.92
CA LYS A 290 -12.64 -1.19 -11.07
C LYS A 290 -13.47 -2.46 -11.22
N PHE A 291 -13.86 -3.06 -10.12
CA PHE A 291 -14.86 -4.13 -10.05
C PHE A 291 -16.07 -3.63 -9.30
N VAL A 292 -17.23 -3.87 -9.89
CA VAL A 292 -18.51 -3.49 -9.32
C VAL A 292 -19.20 -4.76 -8.80
N PRO A 293 -19.70 -4.78 -7.56
CA PRO A 293 -20.46 -5.91 -7.07
C PRO A 293 -21.63 -6.26 -7.98
N LYS A 294 -21.84 -7.53 -8.26
CA LYS A 294 -23.00 -7.97 -9.04
C LYS A 294 -24.29 -7.72 -8.25
N ALA A 295 -25.39 -7.44 -8.96
CA ALA A 295 -26.69 -7.36 -8.33
C ALA A 295 -27.01 -8.68 -7.59
N GLY A 296 -27.35 -8.59 -6.31
CA GLY A 296 -27.59 -9.75 -5.46
C GLY A 296 -26.33 -10.50 -5.01
N ALA A 297 -25.15 -9.86 -5.10
CA ALA A 297 -23.94 -10.40 -4.51
C ALA A 297 -24.13 -10.61 -3.00
N ASP A 298 -23.57 -11.70 -2.49
CA ASP A 298 -23.55 -11.97 -1.05
C ASP A 298 -22.69 -10.91 -0.36
N PRO A 299 -23.24 -10.13 0.59
CA PRO A 299 -22.48 -9.10 1.30
C PRO A 299 -21.24 -9.65 2.01
N ASP A 300 -21.29 -10.88 2.50
CA ASP A 300 -20.17 -11.51 3.19
C ASP A 300 -18.97 -11.80 2.26
N LEU A 301 -19.19 -11.77 0.95
CA LEU A 301 -18.16 -11.97 -0.08
C LEU A 301 -17.67 -10.67 -0.72
N ILE A 302 -18.14 -9.53 -0.25
CA ILE A 302 -17.70 -8.19 -0.68
C ILE A 302 -16.68 -7.66 0.33
N ILE A 303 -15.64 -6.97 -0.15
CA ILE A 303 -14.59 -6.45 0.73
C ILE A 303 -15.15 -5.45 1.75
N GLY A 304 -16.11 -4.63 1.37
CA GLY A 304 -16.71 -3.64 2.27
C GLY A 304 -15.78 -2.45 2.55
N THR A 305 -16.30 -1.47 3.31
CA THR A 305 -15.53 -0.29 3.68
C THR A 305 -14.51 -0.60 4.77
N PRO A 306 -13.33 0.08 4.77
CA PRO A 306 -12.35 -0.06 5.83
C PRO A 306 -12.93 0.29 7.21
N TRP A 307 -12.45 -0.46 8.23
CA TRP A 307 -12.79 -0.20 9.62
C TRP A 307 -12.28 1.17 10.08
N VAL A 308 -13.10 1.88 10.81
CA VAL A 308 -12.76 3.14 11.48
C VAL A 308 -13.30 3.10 12.90
N ALA A 309 -12.47 3.41 13.89
CA ALA A 309 -12.92 3.52 15.28
C ALA A 309 -13.98 4.62 15.38
N ARG A 310 -15.06 4.35 16.10
CA ARG A 310 -16.21 5.24 16.30
C ARG A 310 -16.16 5.89 17.67
#